data_ddb1e17048b4b87e665e5e29b99fb02e
#
_entry.id   ddb1e17048b4b87e665e5e29b99fb02e
#
_cell.length_a   1.000
_cell.length_b   1.000
_cell.length_c   1.000
_cell.angle_alpha   90.00
_cell.angle_beta   90.00
_cell.angle_gamma   90.00
#
_symmetry.space_group_name_H-M   'P 1'
#
loop_
_entity.id
_entity.type
_entity.pdbx_description
1 polymer ?
#
loop_
_entity_poly.entity_id
_entity_poly.type
_entity_poly.pdbx_seq_one_letter_code
_entity_poly.pdbx_strand_id
1 'polypeptide(L)'
;MEILTVGDFAKICQTDIKVMSGFNGKVLCKRFNPKKHTEIAQREVIAVWSEIEAEKTMGYHNFAHTKICVYVNGAKECNEHYGVEVK
;
A
#
# COMPACT_ATOMS: atom_id res chain seq x y z
N MET A 1 -20.73 1.10 9.31
CA MET A 1 -19.30 1.47 9.34
C MET A 1 -18.76 1.53 7.92
N GLU A 2 -18.23 2.65 7.55
CA GLU A 2 -17.69 2.81 6.21
C GLU A 2 -16.30 2.17 6.12
N ILE A 3 -16.05 1.47 5.02
CA ILE A 3 -14.76 0.87 4.74
C ILE A 3 -13.93 1.89 3.96
N LEU A 4 -12.74 2.20 4.47
CA LEU A 4 -11.81 3.04 3.74
C LEU A 4 -11.06 2.18 2.73
N THR A 5 -11.16 2.54 1.46
CA THR A 5 -10.43 1.85 0.40
C THR A 5 -9.13 2.58 0.07
N VAL A 6 -8.22 1.87 -0.60
CA VAL A 6 -6.97 2.46 -1.07
C VAL A 6 -7.25 3.65 -2.00
N GLY A 7 -8.24 3.53 -2.87
CA GLY A 7 -8.63 4.61 -3.78
C GLY A 7 -9.11 5.86 -3.05
N ASP A 8 -9.89 5.68 -2.00
CA ASP A 8 -10.37 6.80 -1.18
C ASP A 8 -9.22 7.46 -0.43
N PHE A 9 -8.32 6.66 0.14
CA PHE A 9 -7.15 7.16 0.82
C PHE A 9 -6.24 7.94 -0.12
N ALA A 10 -6.05 7.46 -1.34
CA ALA A 10 -5.19 8.11 -2.32
C ALA A 10 -5.70 9.49 -2.73
N LYS A 11 -7.00 9.74 -2.64
CA LYS A 11 -7.57 11.05 -2.97
C LYS A 11 -7.15 12.14 -2.00
N ILE A 12 -6.85 11.77 -0.76
CA ILE A 12 -6.47 12.72 0.28
C ILE A 12 -4.97 12.72 0.56
N CYS A 13 -4.25 11.73 0.06
CA CYS A 13 -2.81 11.60 0.25
C CYS A 13 -2.08 12.16 -0.97
N GLN A 14 -1.18 13.10 -0.77
CA GLN A 14 -0.45 13.76 -1.86
C GLN A 14 0.93 13.17 -2.11
N THR A 15 1.30 12.11 -1.40
CA THR A 15 2.58 11.45 -1.59
C THR A 15 2.39 10.10 -2.27
N ASP A 16 3.49 9.50 -2.72
CA ASP A 16 3.45 8.15 -3.27
C ASP A 16 3.01 7.16 -2.20
N ILE A 17 2.15 6.25 -2.59
CA ILE A 17 1.61 5.22 -1.70
C ILE A 17 2.14 3.87 -2.16
N LYS A 18 2.72 3.14 -1.20
CA LYS A 18 3.13 1.75 -1.37
C LYS A 18 2.06 0.88 -0.72
N VAL A 19 1.53 -0.07 -1.46
CA VAL A 19 0.46 -0.94 -0.98
C VAL A 19 1.03 -2.31 -0.66
N MET A 20 0.72 -2.80 0.53
CA MET A 20 1.22 -4.08 1.02
C MET A 20 0.08 -4.93 1.56
N SER A 21 0.21 -6.24 1.43
CA SER A 21 -0.77 -7.17 1.98
C SER A 21 -0.64 -7.25 3.50
N GLY A 22 -1.74 -7.17 4.20
CA GLY A 22 -1.78 -7.36 5.65
C GLY A 22 -1.56 -8.80 6.09
N PHE A 23 -1.60 -9.75 5.17
CA PHE A 23 -1.37 -11.15 5.50
C PHE A 23 0.12 -11.46 5.70
N ASN A 24 0.94 -11.06 4.74
CA ASN A 24 2.36 -11.44 4.74
C ASN A 24 3.32 -10.26 4.60
N GLY A 25 2.82 -9.05 4.53
CA GLY A 25 3.64 -7.86 4.33
C GLY A 25 4.24 -7.75 2.92
N LYS A 26 3.79 -8.59 1.99
CA LYS A 26 4.31 -8.57 0.64
C LYS A 26 3.84 -7.32 -0.10
N VAL A 27 4.74 -6.71 -0.85
CA VAL A 27 4.43 -5.52 -1.63
C VAL A 27 3.53 -5.90 -2.81
N LEU A 28 2.34 -5.34 -2.83
CA LEU A 28 1.39 -5.51 -3.94
C LEU A 28 1.62 -4.46 -5.02
N CYS A 29 2.04 -3.27 -4.60
CA CYS A 29 2.28 -2.15 -5.51
C CYS A 29 3.28 -1.20 -4.86
N LYS A 30 4.41 -0.91 -5.53
CA LYS A 30 5.42 0.01 -5.00
C LYS A 30 4.99 1.46 -5.10
N ARG A 31 4.23 1.79 -6.13
CA ARG A 31 3.72 3.13 -6.38
C ARG A 31 2.30 3.00 -6.91
N PHE A 32 1.35 3.30 -6.06
CA PHE A 32 -0.05 3.15 -6.41
C PHE A 32 -0.48 4.20 -7.44
N ASN A 33 -1.13 3.72 -8.49
CA ASN A 33 -1.74 4.58 -9.51
C ASN A 33 -3.20 4.14 -9.69
N PRO A 34 -4.17 4.99 -9.32
CA PRO A 34 -5.58 4.59 -9.38
C PRO A 34 -6.07 4.25 -10.79
N LYS A 35 -5.40 4.76 -11.81
CA LYS A 35 -5.77 4.45 -13.19
C LYS A 35 -5.29 3.06 -13.63
N LYS A 36 -4.17 2.59 -13.08
CA LYS A 36 -3.59 1.28 -13.42
C LYS A 36 -4.00 0.19 -12.44
N HIS A 37 -4.16 0.53 -11.17
CA HIS A 37 -4.36 -0.44 -10.09
C HIS A 37 -5.81 -0.39 -9.59
N THR A 38 -6.75 -0.63 -10.50
CA THR A 38 -8.18 -0.52 -10.19
C THR A 38 -8.65 -1.54 -9.15
N GLU A 39 -8.09 -2.75 -9.16
CA GLU A 39 -8.43 -3.77 -8.16
C GLU A 39 -7.91 -3.39 -6.78
N ILE A 40 -6.66 -2.89 -6.73
CA ILE A 40 -6.07 -2.47 -5.47
C ILE A 40 -6.82 -1.27 -4.89
N ALA A 41 -7.31 -0.39 -5.76
CA ALA A 41 -8.06 0.78 -5.33
C ALA A 41 -9.31 0.42 -4.52
N GLN A 42 -9.88 -0.75 -4.74
CA GLN A 42 -11.08 -1.21 -4.06
C GLN A 42 -10.79 -1.96 -2.76
N ARG A 43 -9.52 -2.23 -2.45
CA ARG A 43 -9.14 -3.00 -1.28
C ARG A 43 -9.25 -2.17 -0.01
N GLU A 44 -9.69 -2.83 1.05
CA GLU A 44 -9.86 -2.22 2.37
C GLU A 44 -8.51 -1.90 3.00
N VAL A 45 -8.36 -0.66 3.47
CA VAL A 45 -7.19 -0.24 4.23
C VAL A 45 -7.37 -0.67 5.69
N ILE A 46 -6.40 -1.42 6.22
CA ILE A 46 -6.43 -1.84 7.62
C ILE A 46 -5.39 -1.14 8.48
N ALA A 47 -4.33 -0.61 7.88
CA ALA A 47 -3.32 0.13 8.59
C ALA A 47 -2.58 1.06 7.64
N VAL A 48 -2.09 2.17 8.17
CA VAL A 48 -1.30 3.14 7.42
C VAL A 48 0.00 3.38 8.18
N TRP A 49 1.10 3.34 7.48
CA TRP A 49 2.42 3.49 8.06
C TRP A 49 3.23 4.50 7.26
N SER A 50 3.99 5.34 7.93
CA SER A 50 4.91 6.23 7.23
C SER A 50 6.33 5.66 7.31
N GLU A 51 7.01 5.65 6.17
CA GLU A 51 8.37 5.16 6.05
C GLU A 51 9.25 6.29 5.53
N ILE A 52 10.41 6.48 6.14
CA ILE A 52 11.36 7.48 5.70
C ILE A 52 12.46 6.76 4.94
N GLU A 53 12.58 7.07 3.65
CA GLU A 53 13.68 6.58 2.82
C GLU A 53 14.73 7.68 2.69
N ALA A 54 15.96 7.39 3.06
CA ALA A 54 17.07 8.30 2.86
C ALA A 54 17.78 7.94 1.56
N GLU A 55 17.83 8.87 0.63
CA GLU A 55 18.60 8.70 -0.60
C GLU A 55 19.92 9.44 -0.48
N LYS A 56 21.01 8.74 -0.79
CA LYS A 56 22.32 9.37 -0.96
C LYS A 56 22.43 9.85 -2.40
N THR A 57 22.46 11.16 -2.57
CA THR A 57 22.76 11.73 -3.87
C THR A 57 24.11 12.42 -3.82
N MET A 58 25.04 11.98 -4.66
CA MET A 58 26.30 12.68 -4.97
C MET A 58 27.12 13.19 -3.79
N GLY A 59 27.07 12.50 -2.67
CA GLY A 59 27.99 12.71 -1.56
C GLY A 59 27.70 13.88 -0.63
N TYR A 60 26.85 14.82 -0.98
CA TYR A 60 26.68 16.01 -0.16
C TYR A 60 25.32 16.15 0.53
N HIS A 61 24.30 15.56 -0.03
CA HIS A 61 22.96 15.69 0.52
C HIS A 61 22.26 14.35 0.60
N ASN A 62 21.81 14.04 1.79
CA ASN A 62 20.87 12.95 1.99
C ASN A 62 19.47 13.55 1.92
N PHE A 63 18.70 13.17 0.93
CA PHE A 63 17.29 13.54 0.87
C PHE A 63 16.48 12.46 1.55
N ALA A 64 15.69 12.88 2.54
CA ALA A 64 14.73 11.99 3.18
C ALA A 64 13.39 12.15 2.47
N HIS A 65 12.88 11.07 1.89
CA HIS A 65 11.55 11.03 1.32
C HIS A 65 10.62 10.30 2.28
N THR A 66 9.49 10.94 2.59
CA THR A 66 8.45 10.27 3.33
C THR A 66 7.58 9.48 2.36
N LYS A 67 7.51 8.19 2.58
CA LYS A 67 6.68 7.29 1.80
C LYS A 67 5.58 6.75 2.69
N ILE A 68 4.37 6.73 2.19
CA ILE A 68 3.23 6.19 2.92
C ILE A 68 3.04 4.74 2.51
N CYS A 69 3.06 3.84 3.49
CA CYS A 69 2.78 2.43 3.29
C CYS A 69 1.37 2.14 3.77
N VAL A 70 0.56 1.57 2.90
CA VAL A 70 -0.81 1.19 3.21
C VAL A 70 -0.91 -0.32 3.25
N TYR A 71 -1.36 -0.86 4.38
CA TYR A 71 -1.65 -2.28 4.49
C TYR A 71 -3.12 -2.52 4.21
N VAL A 72 -3.40 -3.45 3.32
CA VAL A 72 -4.77 -3.81 2.95
C VAL A 72 -5.14 -5.14 3.56
N ASN A 73 -6.44 -5.38 3.69
CA ASN A 73 -6.96 -6.65 4.17
C ASN A 73 -6.37 -7.80 3.35
N GLY A 74 -5.67 -8.70 4.05
CA GLY A 74 -4.93 -9.79 3.42
C GLY A 74 -5.71 -11.09 3.26
N ALA A 75 -7.04 -11.07 3.42
CA ALA A 75 -7.85 -12.28 3.32
C ALA A 75 -7.68 -12.99 1.98
N LYS A 76 -7.58 -12.23 0.89
CA LYS A 76 -7.37 -12.79 -0.44
C LYS A 76 -6.07 -13.58 -0.52
N GLU A 77 -4.95 -12.98 -0.09
CA GLU A 77 -3.64 -13.62 -0.11
C GLU A 77 -3.57 -14.80 0.83
N CYS A 78 -4.21 -14.69 2.00
CA CYS A 78 -4.30 -15.77 2.96
C CYS A 78 -5.03 -16.97 2.36
N ASN A 79 -6.16 -16.73 1.73
CA ASN A 79 -6.97 -17.78 1.11
C ASN A 79 -6.23 -18.44 -0.06
N GLU A 80 -5.54 -17.66 -0.87
CA GLU A 80 -4.71 -18.19 -1.96
C GLU A 80 -3.58 -19.07 -1.43
N HIS A 81 -2.94 -18.64 -0.34
CA HIS A 81 -1.83 -19.38 0.28
C HIS A 81 -2.29 -20.74 0.82
N TYR A 82 -3.45 -20.78 1.46
CA TYR A 82 -3.97 -22.01 2.07
C TYR A 82 -4.90 -22.80 1.14
N GLY A 83 -5.14 -22.32 -0.07
CA GLY A 83 -6.01 -22.97 -1.02
C GLY A 83 -7.48 -22.93 -0.64
N VAL A 84 -7.88 -21.96 0.16
CA VAL A 84 -9.27 -21.78 0.59
C VAL A 84 -10.00 -20.88 -0.40
N GLU A 85 -11.18 -21.32 -0.85
CA GLU A 85 -11.99 -20.48 -1.72
C GLU A 85 -12.66 -19.36 -0.92
N VAL A 86 -12.58 -18.15 -1.48
CA VAL A 86 -13.28 -17.00 -0.94
C VAL A 86 -14.71 -17.02 -1.50
N LYS A 87 -15.63 -17.21 -0.64
CA LYS A 87 -17.05 -17.09 -1.02
C LYS A 87 -17.59 -15.70 -0.72
#